data_49b6aff093327f52d514278fe3da1126
#
_entry.id   49b6aff093327f52d514278fe3da1126
#
_cell.length_a   1.000
_cell.length_b   1.000
_cell.length_c   1.000
_cell.angle_alpha   90.00
_cell.angle_beta   90.00
_cell.angle_gamma   90.00
#
_symmetry.space_group_name_H-M   'P 1'
#
loop_
_entity.id
_entity.type
_entity.pdbx_description
1 polymer ?
#
loop_
_entity_poly.entity_id
_entity_poly.type
_entity_poly.pdbx_seq_one_letter_code
_entity_poly.pdbx_strand_id
1 'polypeptide(L)'
;MQTIKAVQSIAGNPTGFSSWFDALDFMKCEIDKRDFDIAIIGCGAYGFPLAAYVKSIGKKAVHLGGATQMLFGIKSKSWEDDSRFHYLINEHWIRPKETERPANYKQVEGGRYW
;
A
#
# COMPACT_ATOMS: atom_id res chain seq x y z
N MET A 1 -10.89 4.49 12.46
CA MET A 1 -9.83 4.37 11.41
C MET A 1 -10.38 4.88 10.08
N GLN A 2 -9.60 5.63 9.33
CA GLN A 2 -9.94 6.12 8.00
C GLN A 2 -8.95 5.49 6.99
N THR A 3 -9.39 5.23 5.77
CA THR A 3 -8.54 4.64 4.74
C THR A 3 -8.46 5.53 3.50
N ILE A 4 -7.29 5.52 2.87
CA ILE A 4 -7.06 6.12 1.55
C ILE A 4 -6.57 4.99 0.64
N LYS A 5 -7.26 4.79 -0.48
CA LYS A 5 -6.79 3.83 -1.47
C LYS A 5 -5.57 4.41 -2.18
N ALA A 6 -4.45 3.74 -2.07
CA ALA A 6 -3.23 4.16 -2.76
C ALA A 6 -3.37 3.98 -4.27
N VAL A 7 -2.77 4.91 -5.02
CA VAL A 7 -2.63 4.76 -6.47
C VAL A 7 -1.63 3.65 -6.77
N GLN A 8 -1.99 2.75 -7.67
CA GLN A 8 -1.15 1.63 -8.06
C GLN A 8 -0.69 1.81 -9.52
N SER A 9 0.50 2.38 -9.70
CA SER A 9 1.11 2.63 -11.01
C SER A 9 2.26 1.68 -11.34
N ILE A 10 2.53 0.72 -10.46
CA ILE A 10 3.64 -0.21 -10.60
C ILE A 10 3.47 -1.11 -11.85
N ALA A 11 4.59 -1.52 -12.44
CA ALA A 11 4.63 -2.40 -13.62
C ALA A 11 3.80 -1.86 -14.82
N GLY A 12 3.75 -0.54 -14.99
CA GLY A 12 3.00 0.10 -16.07
C GLY A 12 1.48 -0.01 -15.92
N ASN A 13 0.99 -0.28 -14.72
CA ASN A 13 -0.45 -0.31 -14.48
C ASN A 13 -1.07 1.06 -14.80
N PRO A 14 -2.09 1.13 -15.68
CA PRO A 14 -2.69 2.39 -16.05
C PRO A 14 -3.38 3.03 -14.84
N THR A 15 -3.20 4.34 -14.71
CA THR A 15 -3.85 5.17 -13.70
C THR A 15 -4.56 6.34 -14.37
N GLY A 16 -5.43 7.03 -13.68
CA GLY A 16 -6.06 8.26 -14.19
C GLY A 16 -5.16 9.51 -14.13
N PHE A 17 -3.85 9.34 -13.90
CA PHE A 17 -2.89 10.43 -13.71
C PHE A 17 -1.88 10.51 -14.84
N SER A 18 -1.50 11.73 -15.23
CA SER A 18 -0.53 11.98 -16.32
C SER A 18 0.89 11.62 -15.94
N SER A 19 1.21 11.69 -14.63
CA SER A 19 2.53 11.37 -14.11
C SER A 19 2.46 10.73 -12.72
N TRP A 20 3.59 10.15 -12.30
CA TRP A 20 3.75 9.67 -10.93
C TRP A 20 3.62 10.81 -9.90
N PHE A 21 4.07 12.01 -10.23
CA PHE A 21 3.98 13.17 -9.36
C PHE A 21 2.53 13.65 -9.19
N ASP A 22 1.71 13.62 -10.25
CA ASP A 22 0.29 13.98 -10.16
C ASP A 22 -0.46 13.00 -9.23
N ALA A 23 -0.13 11.72 -9.32
CA ALA A 23 -0.68 10.70 -8.43
C ALA A 23 -0.24 10.91 -6.96
N LEU A 24 1.03 11.29 -6.74
CA LEU A 24 1.55 11.62 -5.41
C LEU A 24 0.81 12.83 -4.83
N ASP A 25 0.65 13.89 -5.60
CA ASP A 25 -0.01 15.11 -5.15
C ASP A 25 -1.51 14.89 -4.88
N PHE A 26 -2.16 14.07 -5.69
CA PHE A 26 -3.51 13.62 -5.40
C PHE A 26 -3.60 12.93 -4.03
N MET A 27 -2.68 12.01 -3.73
CA MET A 27 -2.69 11.31 -2.42
C MET A 27 -2.38 12.24 -1.26
N LYS A 28 -1.52 13.26 -1.44
CA LYS A 28 -1.31 14.31 -0.42
C LYS A 28 -2.60 15.09 -0.16
N CYS A 29 -3.30 15.51 -1.22
CA CYS A 29 -4.60 16.18 -1.09
C CYS A 29 -5.64 15.31 -0.36
N GLU A 30 -5.62 13.99 -0.58
CA GLU A 30 -6.50 13.08 0.14
C GLU A 30 -6.12 12.96 1.63
N ILE A 31 -4.85 13.04 1.96
CA ILE A 31 -4.36 13.08 3.35
C ILE A 31 -4.85 14.36 4.04
N ASP A 32 -4.74 15.52 3.38
CA ASP A 32 -5.12 16.82 3.94
C ASP A 32 -6.61 16.92 4.31
N LYS A 33 -7.45 16.17 3.62
CA LYS A 33 -8.90 16.12 3.89
C LYS A 33 -9.27 15.35 5.17
N ARG A 34 -8.30 14.73 5.84
CA ARG A 34 -8.55 13.82 6.95
C ARG A 34 -7.92 14.32 8.24
N ASP A 35 -8.65 14.15 9.33
CA ASP A 35 -8.11 14.37 10.67
C ASP A 35 -7.61 13.04 11.25
N PHE A 36 -6.33 13.00 11.66
CA PHE A 36 -5.67 11.82 12.19
C PHE A 36 -4.42 12.21 13.00
N ASP A 37 -3.96 11.33 13.87
CA ASP A 37 -2.72 11.49 14.65
C ASP A 37 -1.54 10.78 13.98
N ILE A 38 -1.80 9.62 13.40
CA ILE A 38 -0.77 8.77 12.79
C ILE A 38 -1.27 8.14 11.49
N ALA A 39 -0.42 8.15 10.46
CA ALA A 39 -0.64 7.44 9.20
C ALA A 39 0.19 6.15 9.15
N ILE A 40 -0.46 5.02 8.85
CA ILE A 40 0.20 3.76 8.51
C ILE A 40 0.19 3.65 6.98
N ILE A 41 1.36 3.52 6.38
CA ILE A 41 1.54 3.65 4.94
C ILE A 41 2.10 2.36 4.33
N GLY A 42 1.40 1.81 3.35
CA GLY A 42 1.82 0.66 2.56
C GLY A 42 1.48 0.86 1.09
N CYS A 43 2.22 1.72 0.39
CA CYS A 43 1.94 2.10 -0.99
C CYS A 43 3.21 2.15 -1.88
N GLY A 44 4.09 1.17 -1.73
CA GLY A 44 5.27 1.00 -2.57
C GLY A 44 6.12 2.27 -2.65
N ALA A 45 6.49 2.68 -3.86
CA ALA A 45 7.37 3.83 -4.11
C ALA A 45 6.80 5.17 -3.63
N TYR A 46 5.49 5.29 -3.46
CA TYR A 46 4.86 6.49 -2.89
C TYR A 46 5.03 6.58 -1.37
N GLY A 47 5.35 5.48 -0.70
CA GLY A 47 5.33 5.38 0.76
C GLY A 47 6.27 6.35 1.45
N PHE A 48 7.51 6.45 0.99
CA PHE A 48 8.51 7.35 1.56
C PHE A 48 8.16 8.83 1.39
N PRO A 49 7.85 9.32 0.19
CA PRO A 49 7.41 10.70 -0.03
C PRO A 49 6.16 11.07 0.77
N LEU A 50 5.19 10.17 0.88
CA LEU A 50 3.98 10.41 1.67
C LEU A 50 4.27 10.45 3.18
N ALA A 51 5.16 9.59 3.68
CA ALA A 51 5.58 9.65 5.08
C ALA A 51 6.30 10.96 5.40
N ALA A 52 7.19 11.43 4.51
CA ALA A 52 7.84 12.72 4.63
C ALA A 52 6.82 13.87 4.63
N TYR A 53 5.84 13.82 3.74
CA TYR A 53 4.76 14.79 3.67
C TYR A 53 3.95 14.84 4.97
N VAL A 54 3.48 13.69 5.46
CA VAL A 54 2.74 13.59 6.73
C VAL A 54 3.53 14.20 7.89
N LYS A 55 4.84 13.95 7.94
CA LYS A 55 5.72 14.56 8.93
C LYS A 55 5.81 16.08 8.76
N SER A 56 5.88 16.58 7.53
CA SER A 56 5.98 18.03 7.26
C SER A 56 4.75 18.81 7.71
N ILE A 57 3.57 18.19 7.72
CA ILE A 57 2.34 18.79 8.23
C ILE A 57 2.12 18.56 9.74
N GLY A 58 3.17 18.16 10.47
CA GLY A 58 3.17 18.01 11.92
C GLY A 58 2.54 16.74 12.48
N LYS A 59 2.24 15.75 11.62
CA LYS A 59 1.64 14.48 12.04
C LYS A 59 2.66 13.34 12.05
N LYS A 60 2.26 12.17 12.53
CA LYS A 60 3.13 10.98 12.63
C LYS A 60 2.89 10.06 11.44
N ALA A 61 3.94 9.42 10.94
CA ALA A 61 3.84 8.42 9.89
C ALA A 61 4.72 7.21 10.16
N VAL A 62 4.22 6.04 9.81
CA VAL A 62 4.98 4.78 9.78
C VAL A 62 4.83 4.16 8.41
N HIS A 63 5.94 4.05 7.67
CA HIS A 63 5.96 3.38 6.39
C HIS A 63 6.37 1.91 6.57
N LEU A 64 5.42 1.00 6.39
CA LEU A 64 5.59 -0.45 6.60
C LEU A 64 5.74 -1.24 5.29
N GLY A 65 5.53 -0.58 4.14
CA GLY A 65 5.55 -1.28 2.86
C GLY A 65 4.58 -2.46 2.81
N GLY A 66 5.05 -3.61 2.31
CA GLY A 66 4.24 -4.83 2.20
C GLY A 66 3.74 -5.39 3.54
N ALA A 67 4.43 -5.12 4.65
CA ALA A 67 4.00 -5.57 5.97
C ALA A 67 2.64 -4.97 6.40
N THR A 68 2.22 -3.88 5.76
CA THR A 68 0.87 -3.32 5.96
C THR A 68 -0.22 -4.35 5.63
N GLN A 69 -0.03 -5.18 4.61
CA GLN A 69 -0.98 -6.24 4.27
C GLN A 69 -1.20 -7.19 5.44
N MET A 70 -0.10 -7.62 6.09
CA MET A 70 -0.15 -8.54 7.23
C MET A 70 -0.93 -7.95 8.41
N LEU A 71 -0.74 -6.67 8.71
CA LEU A 71 -1.45 -6.01 9.80
C LEU A 71 -2.97 -5.98 9.60
N PHE A 72 -3.44 -6.00 8.37
CA PHE A 72 -4.86 -5.93 8.04
C PHE A 72 -5.45 -7.26 7.54
N GLY A 73 -4.76 -8.37 7.78
CA GLY A 73 -5.25 -9.68 7.41
C GLY A 73 -5.36 -9.90 5.90
N ILE A 74 -4.49 -9.27 5.13
CA ILE A 74 -4.40 -9.46 3.68
C ILE A 74 -3.25 -10.42 3.39
N LYS A 75 -3.60 -11.62 2.97
CA LYS A 75 -2.62 -12.64 2.61
C LYS A 75 -2.10 -12.45 1.19
N SER A 76 -0.84 -12.75 1.03
CA SER A 76 -0.16 -12.78 -0.26
C SER A 76 0.84 -13.93 -0.26
N LYS A 77 1.33 -14.29 -1.42
CA LYS A 77 2.35 -15.35 -1.55
C LYS A 77 3.54 -15.13 -0.62
N SER A 78 3.97 -13.87 -0.46
CA SER A 78 5.10 -13.53 0.41
C SER A 78 4.90 -13.96 1.87
N TRP A 79 3.68 -13.84 2.39
CA TRP A 79 3.36 -14.16 3.78
C TRP A 79 3.03 -15.64 3.98
N GLU A 80 2.44 -16.28 2.98
CA GLU A 80 2.13 -17.71 3.02
C GLU A 80 3.40 -18.57 2.94
N ASP A 81 4.39 -18.13 2.15
CA ASP A 81 5.65 -18.85 1.98
C ASP A 81 6.64 -18.59 3.15
N ASP A 82 6.40 -17.60 4.00
CA ASP A 82 7.28 -17.24 5.10
C ASP A 82 6.93 -18.01 6.38
N SER A 83 7.79 -18.96 6.75
CA SER A 83 7.59 -19.80 7.95
C SER A 83 7.49 -19.03 9.26
N ARG A 84 7.97 -17.78 9.30
CA ARG A 84 7.90 -16.91 10.49
C ARG A 84 6.51 -16.34 10.72
N PHE A 85 5.68 -16.25 9.69
CA PHE A 85 4.40 -15.53 9.73
C PHE A 85 3.21 -16.37 9.30
N HIS A 86 3.42 -17.51 8.62
CA HIS A 86 2.33 -18.31 8.08
C HIS A 86 1.34 -18.78 9.18
N TYR A 87 1.81 -18.96 10.43
CA TYR A 87 0.97 -19.36 11.56
C TYR A 87 -0.03 -18.29 12.00
N LEU A 88 0.17 -17.02 11.58
CA LEU A 88 -0.77 -15.92 11.85
C LEU A 88 -1.96 -15.97 10.89
N ILE A 89 -1.81 -16.60 9.73
CA ILE A 89 -2.83 -16.65 8.70
C ILE A 89 -3.95 -17.57 9.13
N ASN A 90 -5.17 -17.08 9.11
CA ASN A 90 -6.36 -17.80 9.50
C ASN A 90 -7.48 -17.63 8.47
N GLU A 91 -8.65 -18.22 8.72
CA GLU A 91 -9.81 -18.19 7.83
C GLU A 91 -10.38 -16.79 7.54
N HIS A 92 -10.11 -15.81 8.40
CA HIS A 92 -10.58 -14.44 8.23
C HIS A 92 -9.68 -13.60 7.32
N TRP A 93 -8.50 -14.09 6.97
CA TRP A 93 -7.60 -13.38 6.07
C TRP A 93 -8.07 -13.49 4.63
N ILE A 94 -8.03 -12.37 3.90
CA ILE A 94 -8.49 -12.29 2.51
C ILE A 94 -7.30 -12.06 1.56
N ARG A 95 -7.49 -12.39 0.30
CA ARG A 95 -6.58 -11.99 -0.79
C ARG A 95 -7.05 -10.69 -1.42
N PRO A 96 -6.11 -9.89 -1.99
CA PRO A 96 -6.49 -8.80 -2.88
C PRO A 96 -7.41 -9.33 -3.99
N LYS A 97 -8.39 -8.52 -4.38
CA LYS A 97 -9.27 -8.87 -5.50
C LYS A 97 -8.48 -8.94 -6.81
N GLU A 98 -8.93 -9.74 -7.74
CA GLU A 98 -8.31 -9.82 -9.07
C GLU A 98 -8.28 -8.46 -9.78
N THR A 99 -9.30 -7.64 -9.58
CA THR A 99 -9.38 -6.26 -10.10
C THR A 99 -8.34 -5.31 -9.50
N GLU A 100 -7.71 -5.69 -8.40
CA GLU A 100 -6.66 -4.93 -7.73
C GLU A 100 -5.25 -5.41 -8.10
N ARG A 101 -5.18 -6.48 -8.91
CA ARG A 101 -3.92 -7.06 -9.37
C ARG A 101 -3.52 -6.44 -10.71
N PRO A 102 -2.36 -5.78 -10.82
CA PRO A 102 -1.88 -5.26 -12.10
C PRO A 102 -1.69 -6.38 -13.13
N ALA A 103 -1.93 -6.09 -14.41
CA ALA A 103 -1.74 -7.08 -15.47
C ALA A 103 -0.32 -7.67 -15.48
N ASN A 104 0.68 -6.84 -15.21
CA ASN A 104 2.09 -7.22 -15.19
C ASN A 104 2.62 -7.51 -13.77
N TYR A 105 1.76 -7.90 -12.84
CA TYR A 105 2.12 -8.10 -11.42
C TYR A 105 3.33 -9.02 -11.21
N LYS A 106 3.53 -10.01 -12.07
CA LYS A 106 4.67 -10.95 -11.98
C LYS A 106 6.03 -10.28 -12.17
N GLN A 107 6.08 -9.10 -12.81
CA GLN A 107 7.30 -8.32 -12.94
C GLN A 107 7.72 -7.67 -11.62
N VAL A 108 6.82 -7.59 -10.66
CA VAL A 108 7.06 -7.02 -9.34
C VAL A 108 7.45 -8.15 -8.39
N GLU A 109 8.73 -8.38 -8.22
CA GLU A 109 9.28 -9.40 -7.32
C GLU A 109 8.61 -10.77 -7.47
N GLY A 110 8.33 -11.20 -8.70
CA GLY A 110 7.67 -12.48 -8.99
C GLY A 110 6.19 -12.54 -8.60
N GLY A 111 5.55 -11.41 -8.37
CA GLY A 111 4.13 -11.33 -8.00
C GLY A 111 3.84 -11.63 -6.53
N ARG A 112 4.84 -11.49 -5.67
CA ARG A 112 4.79 -11.92 -4.25
C ARG A 112 3.77 -11.17 -3.38
N TYR A 113 3.24 -10.04 -3.85
CA TYR A 113 2.28 -9.22 -3.09
C TYR A 113 0.81 -9.54 -3.39
N TRP A 114 0.54 -10.49 -4.30
CA TRP A 114 -0.80 -10.90 -4.73
C TRP A 114 -1.05 -12.40 -4.59
#